data_f965070ca538c6c975760a04c55b4977
#
_entry.id   f965070ca538c6c975760a04c55b4977
#
_cell.length_a   1.000
_cell.length_b   1.000
_cell.length_c   1.000
_cell.angle_alpha   90.00
_cell.angle_beta   90.00
_cell.angle_gamma   90.00
#
_symmetry.space_group_name_H-M   'P 1'
#
loop_
_entity.id
_entity.type
_entity.pdbx_description
1 polymer ?
#
loop_
_entity_poly.entity_id
_entity_poly.type
_entity_poly.pdbx_seq_one_letter_code
_entity_poly.pdbx_strand_id
1 'polypeptide(L)'
;MQVRGDGGSLARPRPSRATGVPPLAWLVAVALFMVGWAALCAPSAGAAAPALTLSAARDPITAGQTTRLTAQIDVAGAVLTVTRGAGGAPVYSLVRTVVTDAAGVATWPVAPRRTSVYRVEFAGDTLWEAAVAEITISVRPRLTLTASSPVYQGMKVAFTTRVQPAHPGAPVELQRRVAGVWTTVRAMRLDDSSRATHRWTATLRGSLVFRVAMAADADHIAAASGRRFVRVRDPNPYGVPGSAPHCIVVDTSKYRLFYHERGRIVRVFDCVLGKPSTPTPLGRFRIYARDTNVGGPYGPRRMRYLGAYAIHGTNEPWLLSRFPRAYSHGCTRLSNTNIVWLYDRCPLGTPVWNVP
;
A
#
# COMPACT_ATOMS: atom_id res chain seq x y z
N MET A 1 -42.85 26.32 40.80
CA MET A 1 -42.33 26.53 42.16
C MET A 1 -40.95 27.12 42.01
N GLN A 2 -40.90 28.40 42.32
CA GLN A 2 -39.74 29.29 42.30
C GLN A 2 -38.70 28.89 43.33
N VAL A 3 -37.44 29.28 43.13
CA VAL A 3 -36.54 30.15 43.90
C VAL A 3 -35.17 30.06 43.25
N ARG A 4 -34.59 31.03 42.57
CA ARG A 4 -33.88 32.29 42.94
C ARG A 4 -32.69 32.10 43.91
N GLY A 5 -31.57 32.68 43.51
CA GLY A 5 -30.56 33.31 44.33
C GLY A 5 -29.17 33.22 43.75
N ASP A 6 -28.72 34.27 43.14
CA ASP A 6 -27.69 35.27 43.45
C ASP A 6 -26.27 34.71 43.42
N GLY A 7 -25.34 35.26 42.71
CA GLY A 7 -24.92 36.67 42.59
C GLY A 7 -23.55 36.82 43.29
N GLY A 8 -22.46 37.10 42.57
CA GLY A 8 -21.15 37.30 43.15
C GLY A 8 -20.10 37.72 42.13
N SER A 9 -20.22 38.97 41.68
CA SER A 9 -19.18 39.76 41.04
C SER A 9 -18.15 40.20 42.06
N LEU A 10 -16.84 40.26 41.71
CA LEU A 10 -15.83 41.23 42.15
C LEU A 10 -14.48 40.75 41.58
N ALA A 11 -13.88 41.46 40.77
CA ALA A 11 -13.13 42.73 40.74
C ALA A 11 -11.66 42.46 40.44
N ARG A 12 -11.19 43.06 39.36
CA ARG A 12 -9.77 43.27 39.05
C ARG A 12 -9.19 44.34 40.00
N PRO A 13 -7.88 44.32 40.23
CA PRO A 13 -7.17 45.59 40.35
C PRO A 13 -6.13 45.79 39.25
N ARG A 14 -6.04 47.04 38.86
CA ARG A 14 -5.07 47.70 37.97
C ARG A 14 -3.81 48.15 38.72
N PRO A 15 -2.81 48.69 38.03
CA PRO A 15 -1.40 48.70 38.38
C PRO A 15 -0.98 49.94 39.13
N SER A 16 0.14 49.90 39.84
CA SER A 16 0.82 51.07 40.35
C SER A 16 2.20 51.27 39.69
N ARG A 17 2.34 52.47 39.15
CA ARG A 17 3.63 53.10 38.76
C ARG A 17 4.36 53.56 40.01
N ALA A 18 5.68 53.45 39.99
CA ALA A 18 6.57 54.37 40.71
C ALA A 18 7.94 54.45 40.00
N THR A 19 8.21 55.53 39.52
CA THR A 19 9.28 56.42 39.14
C THR A 19 10.48 56.42 40.13
N GLY A 20 11.69 56.55 39.54
CA GLY A 20 12.88 56.90 40.31
C GLY A 20 14.15 56.87 39.47
N VAL A 21 14.64 58.02 39.09
CA VAL A 21 15.89 58.35 38.36
C VAL A 21 16.82 59.11 39.36
N PRO A 22 18.08 59.39 39.06
CA PRO A 22 19.34 58.73 39.48
C PRO A 22 20.15 59.52 40.53
N PRO A 23 21.41 59.27 40.74
CA PRO A 23 22.41 60.30 40.42
C PRO A 23 23.79 59.82 39.92
N LEU A 24 24.34 60.76 39.23
CA LEU A 24 25.65 60.95 38.63
C LEU A 24 26.85 60.91 39.58
N ALA A 25 28.01 60.71 38.91
CA ALA A 25 29.38 61.18 39.22
C ALA A 25 30.24 60.23 40.07
N TRP A 26 31.41 59.86 39.55
CA TRP A 26 32.66 60.64 39.63
C TRP A 26 33.73 60.12 38.65
N LEU A 27 34.28 61.05 37.85
CA LEU A 27 35.51 60.95 37.09
C LEU A 27 36.73 60.98 38.04
N VAL A 28 37.69 60.07 37.86
CA VAL A 28 39.11 60.37 38.15
C VAL A 28 39.95 59.75 37.01
N ALA A 29 40.61 60.61 36.25
CA ALA A 29 41.65 60.29 35.29
C ALA A 29 42.96 59.98 36.03
N VAL A 30 43.64 58.91 35.66
CA VAL A 30 45.11 58.76 35.93
C VAL A 30 45.71 58.30 34.56
N ALA A 31 46.42 59.27 33.96
CA ALA A 31 47.34 59.03 32.88
C ALA A 31 48.68 58.53 33.46
N LEU A 32 49.09 57.33 33.02
CA LEU A 32 50.49 56.90 33.21
C LEU A 32 51.01 56.36 31.89
N PHE A 33 52.01 57.13 31.38
CA PHE A 33 52.86 56.78 30.26
C PHE A 33 53.55 55.42 30.49
N MET A 34 53.35 54.44 29.62
CA MET A 34 54.33 53.36 29.43
C MET A 34 54.55 53.18 27.91
N VAL A 35 55.69 53.61 27.47
CA VAL A 35 56.30 53.24 26.21
C VAL A 35 56.75 51.80 26.33
N GLY A 36 56.33 50.94 25.43
CA GLY A 36 56.88 49.61 25.40
C GLY A 36 56.25 48.70 24.33
N TRP A 37 56.91 48.56 23.22
CA TRP A 37 56.85 47.50 22.23
C TRP A 37 55.49 47.20 21.59
N ALA A 38 55.22 47.79 20.46
CA ALA A 38 54.38 47.24 19.43
C ALA A 38 55.04 45.97 18.84
N ALA A 39 54.83 44.83 19.50
CA ALA A 39 54.93 43.56 18.80
C ALA A 39 53.82 43.58 17.77
N LEU A 40 54.16 43.66 16.47
CA LEU A 40 53.30 43.33 15.39
C LEU A 40 52.84 41.84 15.58
N CYS A 41 51.75 41.63 16.32
CA CYS A 41 50.94 40.44 16.15
C CYS A 41 50.38 40.59 14.71
N ALA A 42 51.03 40.03 13.73
CA ALA A 42 50.37 39.66 12.50
C ALA A 42 49.13 38.86 12.88
N PRO A 43 47.93 39.19 12.40
CA PRO A 43 46.80 38.33 12.65
C PRO A 43 47.22 36.92 12.16
N SER A 44 47.20 35.95 13.07
CA SER A 44 47.31 34.57 12.64
C SER A 44 46.24 34.38 11.56
N ALA A 45 46.65 34.04 10.34
CA ALA A 45 45.71 33.70 9.28
C ALA A 45 44.78 32.62 9.90
N GLY A 46 43.57 33.04 10.24
CA GLY A 46 42.58 32.11 10.76
C GLY A 46 42.42 30.96 9.78
N ALA A 47 42.24 29.75 10.26
CA ALA A 47 41.96 28.61 9.39
C ALA A 47 40.80 28.98 8.43
N ALA A 48 40.93 28.64 7.16
CA ALA A 48 39.88 28.93 6.18
C ALA A 48 38.66 28.01 6.40
N ALA A 49 37.45 28.55 6.31
CA ALA A 49 36.23 27.76 6.40
C ALA A 49 36.01 27.02 5.06
N PRO A 50 36.07 25.67 5.04
CA PRO A 50 35.88 24.92 3.80
C PRO A 50 34.38 24.83 3.45
N ALA A 51 34.06 24.87 2.16
CA ALA A 51 32.68 24.66 1.67
C ALA A 51 32.36 23.18 1.67
N LEU A 52 31.60 22.72 2.67
CA LEU A 52 31.11 21.34 2.74
C LEU A 52 29.65 21.29 2.29
N THR A 53 29.37 20.45 1.28
CA THR A 53 28.02 20.18 0.78
C THR A 53 27.68 18.70 0.84
N LEU A 54 26.38 18.38 0.95
CA LEU A 54 25.88 17.00 0.97
C LEU A 54 24.66 16.90 0.05
N SER A 55 24.68 15.95 -0.87
CA SER A 55 23.62 15.72 -1.84
C SER A 55 23.23 14.25 -1.92
N ALA A 56 22.06 13.97 -2.51
CA ALA A 56 21.55 12.61 -2.72
C ALA A 56 21.16 12.39 -4.18
N ALA A 57 21.53 11.23 -4.73
CA ALA A 57 21.18 10.85 -6.10
C ALA A 57 19.67 10.69 -6.30
N ARG A 58 18.94 10.38 -5.22
CA ARG A 58 17.47 10.21 -5.20
C ARG A 58 16.90 10.55 -3.83
N ASP A 59 15.95 11.47 -3.82
CA ASP A 59 15.03 11.79 -2.72
C ASP A 59 13.70 12.25 -3.33
N PRO A 60 12.54 11.75 -2.88
CA PRO A 60 12.34 10.70 -1.88
C PRO A 60 12.59 9.27 -2.40
N ILE A 61 12.81 8.35 -1.47
CA ILE A 61 12.95 6.91 -1.75
C ILE A 61 11.78 6.10 -1.15
N THR A 62 11.64 4.85 -1.62
CA THR A 62 10.77 3.87 -0.93
C THR A 62 11.57 3.18 0.17
N ALA A 63 10.95 2.87 1.30
CA ALA A 63 11.58 2.22 2.46
C ALA A 63 12.46 1.03 2.06
N GLY A 64 13.74 1.09 2.43
CA GLY A 64 14.75 0.10 2.08
C GLY A 64 15.32 0.19 0.65
N GLN A 65 14.87 1.16 -0.16
CA GLN A 65 15.49 1.45 -1.45
C GLN A 65 16.82 2.18 -1.22
N THR A 66 17.84 1.78 -1.96
CA THR A 66 19.16 2.41 -1.90
C THR A 66 19.17 3.73 -2.66
N THR A 67 19.75 4.77 -2.04
CA THR A 67 20.21 6.00 -2.72
C THR A 67 21.69 6.20 -2.42
N ARG A 68 22.37 7.01 -3.21
CA ARG A 68 23.78 7.37 -3.01
C ARG A 68 23.84 8.78 -2.44
N LEU A 69 24.58 8.96 -1.36
CA LEU A 69 24.96 10.28 -0.85
C LEU A 69 26.32 10.65 -1.42
N THR A 70 26.51 11.95 -1.66
CA THR A 70 27.76 12.55 -2.13
C THR A 70 28.05 13.75 -1.24
N ALA A 71 29.20 13.74 -0.57
CA ALA A 71 29.77 14.88 0.10
C ALA A 71 30.85 15.50 -0.80
N GLN A 72 30.88 16.82 -0.85
CA GLN A 72 31.90 17.61 -1.54
C GLN A 72 32.45 18.64 -0.56
N ILE A 73 33.77 18.69 -0.42
CA ILE A 73 34.49 19.65 0.41
C ILE A 73 35.76 20.10 -0.35
N ASP A 74 36.21 21.33 -0.14
CA ASP A 74 37.41 21.89 -0.79
C ASP A 74 38.74 21.35 -0.21
N VAL A 75 38.68 20.17 0.44
CA VAL A 75 39.82 19.55 1.10
C VAL A 75 39.99 18.13 0.58
N ALA A 76 41.11 17.87 -0.09
CA ALA A 76 41.46 16.53 -0.57
C ALA A 76 41.88 15.63 0.60
N GLY A 77 41.44 14.34 0.59
CA GLY A 77 41.77 13.39 1.65
C GLY A 77 41.12 13.71 3.01
N ALA A 78 40.12 14.60 3.06
CA ALA A 78 39.42 14.93 4.28
C ALA A 78 38.72 13.71 4.89
N VAL A 79 38.89 13.50 6.18
CA VAL A 79 38.16 12.50 6.95
C VAL A 79 36.84 13.06 7.40
N LEU A 80 35.73 12.51 6.89
CA LEU A 80 34.37 12.96 7.19
C LEU A 80 33.66 11.94 8.08
N THR A 81 33.09 12.41 9.18
CA THR A 81 32.23 11.61 10.07
C THR A 81 30.80 11.71 9.60
N VAL A 82 30.19 10.57 9.30
CA VAL A 82 28.80 10.48 8.85
C VAL A 82 27.94 9.96 10.00
N THR A 83 26.97 10.75 10.43
CA THR A 83 25.98 10.40 11.44
C THR A 83 24.57 10.39 10.86
N ARG A 84 23.63 9.72 11.54
CA ARG A 84 22.22 9.65 11.15
C ARG A 84 21.32 9.83 12.35
N GLY A 85 20.31 10.70 12.22
CA GLY A 85 19.21 10.88 13.13
C GLY A 85 17.86 10.50 12.49
N ALA A 86 16.83 10.30 13.32
CA ALA A 86 15.45 10.29 12.85
C ALA A 86 15.03 11.73 12.48
N GLY A 87 14.10 11.89 11.51
CA GLY A 87 13.58 13.21 11.16
C GLY A 87 13.00 13.91 12.41
N GLY A 88 13.53 15.10 12.75
CA GLY A 88 13.10 15.88 13.90
C GLY A 88 13.69 15.49 15.26
N ALA A 89 14.58 14.52 15.34
CA ALA A 89 15.24 14.13 16.60
C ALA A 89 16.66 14.71 16.70
N PRO A 90 17.07 15.26 17.86
CA PRO A 90 18.42 15.81 18.06
C PRO A 90 19.51 14.75 18.25
N VAL A 91 19.14 13.45 18.28
CA VAL A 91 20.07 12.35 18.57
C VAL A 91 20.57 11.74 17.28
N TYR A 92 21.86 11.86 17.04
CA TYR A 92 22.56 11.28 15.90
C TYR A 92 23.38 10.06 16.34
N SER A 93 23.38 9.03 15.52
CA SER A 93 24.22 7.84 15.70
C SER A 93 25.25 7.77 14.58
N LEU A 94 26.48 7.41 14.92
CA LEU A 94 27.55 7.20 13.94
C LEU A 94 27.12 6.10 12.94
N VAL A 95 27.24 6.41 11.66
CA VAL A 95 27.00 5.46 10.58
C VAL A 95 28.32 4.91 10.05
N ARG A 96 29.25 5.81 9.73
CA ARG A 96 30.58 5.50 9.17
C ARG A 96 31.49 6.72 9.16
N THR A 97 32.73 6.47 8.85
CA THR A 97 33.69 7.48 8.42
C THR A 97 33.99 7.25 6.94
N VAL A 98 34.15 8.33 6.17
CA VAL A 98 34.52 8.29 4.76
C VAL A 98 35.71 9.25 4.53
N VAL A 99 36.52 8.97 3.54
CA VAL A 99 37.64 9.83 3.14
C VAL A 99 37.33 10.38 1.74
N THR A 100 37.56 11.67 1.53
CA THR A 100 37.38 12.28 0.22
C THR A 100 38.55 11.90 -0.70
N ASP A 101 38.28 11.87 -2.00
CA ASP A 101 39.30 11.68 -3.04
C ASP A 101 40.11 12.99 -3.29
N ALA A 102 40.97 12.96 -4.31
CA ALA A 102 41.80 14.10 -4.68
C ALA A 102 40.98 15.34 -5.12
N ALA A 103 39.72 15.16 -5.52
CA ALA A 103 38.80 16.23 -5.86
C ALA A 103 37.94 16.70 -4.67
N GLY A 104 38.19 16.18 -3.46
CA GLY A 104 37.42 16.51 -2.27
C GLY A 104 36.04 15.82 -2.22
N VAL A 105 35.83 14.73 -2.98
CA VAL A 105 34.52 14.05 -3.10
C VAL A 105 34.53 12.73 -2.35
N ALA A 106 33.48 12.46 -1.59
CA ALA A 106 33.21 11.13 -1.03
C ALA A 106 31.79 10.70 -1.37
N THR A 107 31.60 9.41 -1.75
CA THR A 107 30.28 8.86 -2.07
C THR A 107 30.04 7.54 -1.37
N TRP A 108 28.81 7.30 -0.89
CA TRP A 108 28.43 6.05 -0.25
C TRP A 108 26.93 5.74 -0.40
N PRO A 109 26.50 4.47 -0.41
CA PRO A 109 25.11 4.09 -0.44
C PRO A 109 24.48 4.17 0.95
N VAL A 110 23.18 4.54 0.98
CA VAL A 110 22.31 4.46 2.17
C VAL A 110 20.94 3.90 1.77
N ALA A 111 20.28 3.16 2.68
CA ALA A 111 18.97 2.54 2.43
C ALA A 111 18.07 2.68 3.69
N PRO A 112 17.71 3.90 4.07
CA PRO A 112 16.89 4.11 5.26
C PRO A 112 15.48 3.52 5.06
N ARG A 113 14.90 3.02 6.16
CA ARG A 113 13.52 2.51 6.18
C ARG A 113 12.51 3.53 6.71
N ARG A 114 13.00 4.66 7.23
CA ARG A 114 12.23 5.82 7.69
C ARG A 114 12.94 7.11 7.31
N THR A 115 12.23 8.20 7.22
CA THR A 115 12.78 9.53 6.99
C THR A 115 13.89 9.79 7.99
N SER A 116 15.06 10.14 7.47
CA SER A 116 16.28 10.24 8.26
C SER A 116 17.09 11.45 7.82
N VAL A 117 17.64 12.16 8.79
CA VAL A 117 18.63 13.22 8.57
C VAL A 117 20.02 12.59 8.60
N TYR A 118 20.78 12.80 7.56
CA TYR A 118 22.21 12.48 7.50
C TYR A 118 22.99 13.76 7.71
N ARG A 119 23.94 13.70 8.63
CA ARG A 119 24.84 14.80 8.95
C ARG A 119 26.27 14.33 8.70
N VAL A 120 27.01 15.18 8.00
CA VAL A 120 28.43 14.95 7.70
C VAL A 120 29.22 16.06 8.37
N GLU A 121 30.25 15.68 9.10
CA GLU A 121 31.11 16.58 9.84
C GLU A 121 32.58 16.38 9.41
N PHE A 122 33.23 17.48 9.12
CA PHE A 122 34.67 17.62 9.04
C PHE A 122 35.13 18.30 10.33
N ALA A 123 36.00 17.65 11.09
CA ALA A 123 36.43 18.19 12.40
C ALA A 123 37.34 19.42 12.31
N GLY A 124 37.81 19.74 11.09
CA GLY A 124 38.86 20.72 10.87
C GLY A 124 40.26 20.16 11.10
N ASP A 125 41.26 20.96 10.75
CA ASP A 125 42.69 20.69 10.97
C ASP A 125 43.44 22.02 11.18
N THR A 126 44.75 21.99 11.05
CA THR A 126 45.60 23.20 11.29
C THR A 126 45.41 24.27 10.19
N LEU A 127 44.85 23.91 9.01
CA LEU A 127 44.68 24.80 7.86
C LEU A 127 43.19 25.14 7.65
N TRP A 128 42.25 24.30 8.09
CA TRP A 128 40.84 24.40 7.80
C TRP A 128 39.98 24.35 9.08
N GLU A 129 38.98 25.21 9.14
CA GLU A 129 37.97 25.17 10.19
C GLU A 129 37.07 23.92 10.09
N ALA A 130 36.39 23.59 11.19
CA ALA A 130 35.35 22.55 11.17
C ALA A 130 34.18 22.95 10.28
N ALA A 131 33.61 21.98 9.56
CA ALA A 131 32.46 22.18 8.70
C ALA A 131 31.40 21.07 8.86
N VAL A 132 30.14 21.43 8.65
CA VAL A 132 29.00 20.52 8.79
C VAL A 132 28.04 20.71 7.62
N ALA A 133 27.52 19.60 7.11
CA ALA A 133 26.43 19.60 6.13
C ALA A 133 25.37 18.54 6.50
N GLU A 134 24.11 18.85 6.24
CA GLU A 134 23.00 17.95 6.52
C GLU A 134 22.11 17.75 5.28
N ILE A 135 21.49 16.56 5.19
CA ILE A 135 20.46 16.26 4.20
C ILE A 135 19.39 15.37 4.81
N THR A 136 18.13 15.66 4.53
CA THR A 136 17.02 14.77 4.88
C THR A 136 16.72 13.84 3.70
N ILE A 137 16.74 12.54 3.94
CA ILE A 137 16.23 11.54 3.00
C ILE A 137 14.82 11.18 3.41
N SER A 138 13.87 11.65 2.61
CA SER A 138 12.44 11.40 2.79
C SER A 138 12.09 9.99 2.36
N VAL A 139 11.36 9.24 3.18
CA VAL A 139 11.02 7.84 2.90
C VAL A 139 9.52 7.66 2.78
N ARG A 140 9.09 6.95 1.73
CA ARG A 140 7.72 6.50 1.54
C ARG A 140 7.57 5.05 1.99
N PRO A 141 6.51 4.67 2.70
CA PRO A 141 6.19 3.26 2.89
C PRO A 141 5.83 2.63 1.55
N ARG A 142 6.08 1.33 1.42
CA ARG A 142 5.67 0.54 0.25
C ARG A 142 4.27 0.00 0.49
N LEU A 143 3.30 0.45 -0.32
CA LEU A 143 1.93 -0.01 -0.30
C LEU A 143 1.67 -0.96 -1.47
N THR A 144 0.98 -2.07 -1.21
CA THR A 144 0.50 -3.00 -2.24
C THR A 144 -1.01 -3.12 -2.16
N LEU A 145 -1.67 -3.29 -3.30
CA LEU A 145 -3.12 -3.52 -3.39
C LEU A 145 -3.41 -4.68 -4.33
N THR A 146 -4.12 -5.69 -3.83
CA THR A 146 -4.60 -6.83 -4.62
C THR A 146 -6.12 -6.84 -4.68
N ALA A 147 -6.68 -7.35 -5.76
CA ALA A 147 -8.11 -7.54 -5.95
C ALA A 147 -8.37 -8.58 -7.05
N SER A 148 -9.48 -9.28 -6.98
CA SER A 148 -9.94 -10.17 -8.05
C SER A 148 -10.38 -9.38 -9.27
N SER A 149 -9.98 -9.82 -10.46
CA SER A 149 -10.40 -9.25 -11.75
C SER A 149 -10.22 -10.29 -12.86
N PRO A 150 -11.17 -10.44 -13.82
CA PRO A 150 -12.45 -9.75 -13.86
C PRO A 150 -13.48 -10.28 -12.86
N VAL A 151 -14.53 -9.48 -12.60
CA VAL A 151 -15.69 -9.84 -11.79
C VAL A 151 -16.97 -9.45 -12.54
N TYR A 152 -18.13 -9.95 -12.10
CA TYR A 152 -19.43 -9.54 -12.67
C TYR A 152 -20.10 -8.51 -11.77
N GLN A 153 -20.90 -7.62 -12.37
CA GLN A 153 -21.66 -6.62 -11.63
C GLN A 153 -22.56 -7.30 -10.58
N GLY A 154 -22.54 -6.78 -9.35
CA GLY A 154 -23.22 -7.34 -8.19
C GLY A 154 -22.37 -8.26 -7.34
N MET A 155 -21.24 -8.79 -7.86
CA MET A 155 -20.33 -9.62 -7.07
C MET A 155 -19.47 -8.78 -6.10
N LYS A 156 -19.04 -9.43 -5.02
CA LYS A 156 -18.12 -8.82 -4.05
C LYS A 156 -16.67 -9.01 -4.49
N VAL A 157 -15.91 -7.93 -4.47
CA VAL A 157 -14.46 -7.89 -4.70
C VAL A 157 -13.76 -7.68 -3.38
N ALA A 158 -12.88 -8.58 -3.01
CA ALA A 158 -12.01 -8.41 -1.86
C ALA A 158 -10.76 -7.62 -2.29
N PHE A 159 -10.61 -6.41 -1.75
CA PHE A 159 -9.39 -5.63 -1.83
C PHE A 159 -8.55 -5.93 -0.60
N THR A 160 -7.32 -6.37 -0.81
CA THR A 160 -6.36 -6.58 0.29
C THR A 160 -5.16 -5.69 0.06
N THR A 161 -4.83 -4.89 1.07
CA THR A 161 -3.63 -4.04 1.10
C THR A 161 -2.64 -4.55 2.13
N ARG A 162 -1.35 -4.27 1.88
CA ARG A 162 -0.25 -4.44 2.82
C ARG A 162 0.67 -3.24 2.74
N VAL A 163 1.16 -2.80 3.91
CA VAL A 163 2.11 -1.70 4.06
C VAL A 163 3.43 -2.21 4.64
N GLN A 164 4.54 -1.72 4.15
CA GLN A 164 5.90 -2.02 4.61
C GLN A 164 6.75 -0.74 4.66
N PRO A 165 7.55 -0.53 5.73
CA PRO A 165 7.68 -1.34 6.94
C PRO A 165 6.36 -1.48 7.70
N ALA A 166 6.36 -2.18 8.84
CA ALA A 166 5.16 -2.40 9.64
C ALA A 166 4.55 -1.10 10.14
N HIS A 167 3.22 -0.97 10.02
CA HIS A 167 2.40 0.16 10.45
C HIS A 167 1.09 -0.35 11.11
N PRO A 168 1.17 -1.12 12.20
CA PRO A 168 -0.03 -1.63 12.86
C PRO A 168 -0.93 -0.48 13.31
N GLY A 169 -2.25 -0.64 13.12
CA GLY A 169 -3.25 0.36 13.50
C GLY A 169 -3.31 1.61 12.61
N ALA A 170 -2.38 1.80 11.66
CA ALA A 170 -2.35 3.01 10.84
C ALA A 170 -3.57 3.12 9.91
N PRO A 171 -4.12 4.33 9.70
CA PRO A 171 -5.22 4.55 8.76
C PRO A 171 -4.72 4.50 7.32
N VAL A 172 -5.51 3.86 6.45
CA VAL A 172 -5.31 3.83 5.00
C VAL A 172 -6.64 4.01 4.27
N GLU A 173 -6.60 4.52 3.06
CA GLU A 173 -7.78 4.77 2.26
C GLU A 173 -7.76 3.95 0.97
N LEU A 174 -8.79 3.12 0.76
CA LEU A 174 -9.08 2.58 -0.56
C LEU A 174 -9.71 3.68 -1.40
N GLN A 175 -9.08 4.05 -2.51
CA GLN A 175 -9.52 5.11 -3.41
C GLN A 175 -9.83 4.54 -4.79
N ARG A 176 -10.84 5.12 -5.45
CA ARG A 176 -11.18 4.86 -6.85
C ARG A 176 -10.98 6.13 -7.68
N ARG A 177 -10.50 5.98 -8.92
CA ARG A 177 -10.38 7.11 -9.84
C ARG A 177 -11.74 7.37 -10.52
N VAL A 178 -12.27 8.57 -10.34
CA VAL A 178 -13.54 9.03 -10.92
C VAL A 178 -13.28 10.33 -11.65
N ALA A 179 -13.57 10.40 -12.95
CA ALA A 179 -13.34 11.59 -13.76
C ALA A 179 -11.92 12.20 -13.59
N GLY A 180 -10.91 11.33 -13.49
CA GLY A 180 -9.51 11.77 -13.31
C GLY A 180 -9.09 12.03 -11.86
N VAL A 181 -10.02 12.13 -10.91
CA VAL A 181 -9.78 12.43 -9.49
C VAL A 181 -9.82 11.15 -8.64
N TRP A 182 -8.97 11.07 -7.61
CA TRP A 182 -8.99 9.99 -6.64
C TRP A 182 -10.01 10.29 -5.54
N THR A 183 -11.03 9.43 -5.43
CA THR A 183 -12.11 9.55 -4.45
C THR A 183 -12.04 8.39 -3.47
N THR A 184 -12.14 8.66 -2.18
CA THR A 184 -12.12 7.62 -1.13
C THR A 184 -13.40 6.78 -1.20
N VAL A 185 -13.21 5.47 -1.36
CA VAL A 185 -14.28 4.46 -1.33
C VAL A 185 -14.47 3.95 0.10
N ARG A 186 -13.37 3.78 0.82
CA ARG A 186 -13.38 3.27 2.19
C ARG A 186 -12.11 3.67 2.93
N ALA A 187 -12.29 4.22 4.13
CA ALA A 187 -11.23 4.32 5.13
C ALA A 187 -11.12 3.00 5.89
N MET A 188 -9.88 2.53 6.12
CA MET A 188 -9.57 1.27 6.79
C MET A 188 -8.46 1.50 7.80
N ARG A 189 -8.32 0.59 8.77
CA ARG A 189 -7.16 0.51 9.66
C ARG A 189 -6.39 -0.78 9.36
N LEU A 190 -5.08 -0.69 9.40
CA LEU A 190 -4.20 -1.86 9.27
C LEU A 190 -4.27 -2.70 10.55
N ASP A 191 -4.24 -4.02 10.40
CA ASP A 191 -4.10 -4.97 11.50
C ASP A 191 -2.64 -5.04 12.01
N ASP A 192 -2.38 -5.90 12.99
CA ASP A 192 -1.05 -6.09 13.59
C ASP A 192 0.00 -6.58 12.57
N SER A 193 -0.44 -7.21 11.49
CA SER A 193 0.41 -7.64 10.36
C SER A 193 0.54 -6.59 9.25
N SER A 194 0.06 -5.36 9.53
CA SER A 194 0.05 -4.22 8.60
C SER A 194 -0.72 -4.50 7.30
N ARG A 195 -1.85 -5.20 7.42
CA ARG A 195 -2.79 -5.53 6.35
C ARG A 195 -4.17 -4.95 6.65
N ALA A 196 -4.93 -4.69 5.59
CA ALA A 196 -6.36 -4.41 5.69
C ALA A 196 -7.09 -5.04 4.50
N THR A 197 -8.32 -5.49 4.74
CA THR A 197 -9.16 -6.07 3.69
C THR A 197 -10.53 -5.38 3.69
N HIS A 198 -11.01 -5.02 2.50
CA HIS A 198 -12.35 -4.49 2.29
C HIS A 198 -13.07 -5.27 1.20
N ARG A 199 -14.33 -5.63 1.44
CA ARG A 199 -15.22 -6.26 0.45
C ARG A 199 -16.12 -5.21 -0.16
N TRP A 200 -15.88 -4.87 -1.41
CA TRP A 200 -16.67 -3.91 -2.18
C TRP A 200 -17.62 -4.66 -3.13
N THR A 201 -18.89 -4.22 -3.20
CA THR A 201 -19.83 -4.74 -4.21
C THR A 201 -19.64 -4.00 -5.53
N ALA A 202 -19.42 -4.73 -6.61
CA ALA A 202 -19.18 -4.17 -7.94
C ALA A 202 -20.47 -3.63 -8.56
N THR A 203 -20.85 -2.40 -8.23
CA THR A 203 -22.10 -1.78 -8.69
C THR A 203 -22.02 -1.18 -10.10
N LEU A 204 -20.82 -0.81 -10.55
CA LEU A 204 -20.57 -0.14 -11.83
C LEU A 204 -19.87 -1.09 -12.81
N ARG A 205 -20.31 -1.10 -14.07
CA ARG A 205 -19.64 -1.84 -15.15
C ARG A 205 -18.46 -1.05 -15.72
N GLY A 206 -17.53 -1.77 -16.36
CA GLY A 206 -16.37 -1.18 -17.03
C GLY A 206 -15.04 -1.50 -16.34
N SER A 207 -13.99 -0.83 -16.78
CA SER A 207 -12.65 -0.93 -16.18
C SER A 207 -12.47 0.15 -15.12
N LEU A 208 -12.52 -0.22 -13.86
CA LEU A 208 -12.39 0.68 -12.72
C LEU A 208 -10.97 0.65 -12.17
N VAL A 209 -10.45 1.80 -11.79
CA VAL A 209 -9.07 1.94 -11.30
C VAL A 209 -9.09 2.29 -9.82
N PHE A 210 -8.36 1.50 -9.04
CA PHE A 210 -8.23 1.66 -7.60
C PHE A 210 -6.77 1.84 -7.19
N ARG A 211 -6.56 2.44 -6.04
CA ARG A 211 -5.31 2.46 -5.28
C ARG A 211 -5.61 2.46 -3.79
N VAL A 212 -4.62 2.18 -2.97
CA VAL A 212 -4.65 2.50 -1.54
C VAL A 212 -3.69 3.66 -1.29
N ALA A 213 -4.09 4.59 -0.45
CA ALA A 213 -3.29 5.73 -0.03
C ALA A 213 -3.12 5.74 1.50
N MET A 214 -2.00 6.27 1.97
CA MET A 214 -1.66 6.48 3.37
C MET A 214 -1.12 7.90 3.50
N ALA A 215 -1.61 8.63 4.51
CA ALA A 215 -1.10 9.95 4.85
C ALA A 215 0.34 9.84 5.41
N ALA A 216 1.03 10.96 5.50
CA ALA A 216 2.31 11.04 6.19
C ALA A 216 2.13 10.72 7.70
N ASP A 217 3.15 10.11 8.28
CA ASP A 217 3.28 9.88 9.72
C ASP A 217 4.63 10.46 10.23
N ALA A 218 4.99 10.14 11.47
CA ALA A 218 6.24 10.65 12.07
C ALA A 218 7.51 10.16 11.34
N ASP A 219 7.45 8.98 10.72
CA ASP A 219 8.59 8.31 10.12
C ASP A 219 8.60 8.34 8.57
N HIS A 220 7.44 8.63 7.94
CA HIS A 220 7.28 8.50 6.51
C HIS A 220 6.46 9.65 5.90
N ILE A 221 6.80 10.03 4.69
CA ILE A 221 5.96 10.92 3.89
C ILE A 221 4.79 10.14 3.27
N ALA A 222 3.73 10.85 2.89
CA ALA A 222 2.54 10.28 2.26
C ALA A 222 2.87 9.40 1.05
N ALA A 223 2.14 8.29 0.92
CA ALA A 223 2.36 7.32 -0.15
C ALA A 223 1.07 6.73 -0.70
N ALA A 224 1.14 6.19 -1.90
CA ALA A 224 0.06 5.42 -2.50
C ALA A 224 0.61 4.17 -3.21
N SER A 225 -0.22 3.12 -3.28
CA SER A 225 0.10 1.92 -4.06
C SER A 225 0.09 2.20 -5.56
N GLY A 226 0.65 1.27 -6.33
CA GLY A 226 0.38 1.18 -7.77
C GLY A 226 -1.13 1.05 -8.05
N ARG A 227 -1.51 1.40 -9.29
CA ARG A 227 -2.91 1.29 -9.75
C ARG A 227 -3.33 -0.17 -9.84
N ARG A 228 -4.54 -0.49 -9.36
CA ARG A 228 -5.18 -1.79 -9.52
C ARG A 228 -6.41 -1.65 -10.40
N PHE A 229 -6.43 -2.36 -11.53
CA PHE A 229 -7.56 -2.38 -12.45
C PHE A 229 -8.50 -3.51 -12.07
N VAL A 230 -9.80 -3.19 -11.93
CA VAL A 230 -10.88 -4.14 -11.70
C VAL A 230 -11.85 -4.03 -12.86
N ARG A 231 -11.91 -5.08 -13.71
CA ARG A 231 -12.82 -5.15 -14.84
C ARG A 231 -14.14 -5.76 -14.38
N VAL A 232 -15.19 -4.93 -14.36
CA VAL A 232 -16.55 -5.34 -13.99
C VAL A 232 -17.35 -5.61 -15.26
N ARG A 233 -17.78 -6.86 -15.46
CA ARG A 233 -18.51 -7.34 -16.62
C ARG A 233 -20.01 -7.31 -16.41
N ASP A 234 -20.75 -7.52 -17.52
CA ASP A 234 -22.19 -7.72 -17.50
C ASP A 234 -22.56 -8.87 -16.55
N PRO A 235 -23.53 -8.70 -15.63
CA PRO A 235 -23.97 -9.77 -14.74
C PRO A 235 -24.77 -10.86 -15.45
N ASN A 236 -25.21 -10.65 -16.70
CA ASN A 236 -26.03 -11.59 -17.45
C ASN A 236 -25.63 -11.67 -18.94
N PRO A 237 -24.40 -12.05 -19.27
CA PRO A 237 -23.92 -12.08 -20.65
C PRO A 237 -24.60 -13.16 -21.52
N TYR A 238 -25.32 -14.10 -20.90
CA TYR A 238 -25.99 -15.20 -21.57
C TYR A 238 -27.50 -15.01 -21.73
N GLY A 239 -28.06 -13.88 -21.27
CA GLY A 239 -29.49 -13.58 -21.40
C GLY A 239 -30.40 -14.51 -20.58
N VAL A 240 -29.94 -15.00 -19.43
CA VAL A 240 -30.78 -15.84 -18.56
C VAL A 240 -31.96 -15.03 -18.04
N PRO A 241 -33.24 -15.50 -18.21
CA PRO A 241 -34.41 -14.75 -17.75
C PRO A 241 -34.37 -14.45 -16.25
N GLY A 242 -34.78 -13.26 -15.85
CA GLY A 242 -34.93 -12.86 -14.45
C GLY A 242 -36.00 -13.67 -13.70
N SER A 243 -36.96 -14.28 -14.42
CA SER A 243 -37.95 -15.20 -13.88
C SER A 243 -37.39 -16.58 -13.51
N ALA A 244 -36.20 -16.97 -14.01
CA ALA A 244 -35.56 -18.21 -13.64
C ALA A 244 -34.93 -18.07 -12.24
N PRO A 245 -35.45 -18.74 -11.20
CA PRO A 245 -34.87 -18.63 -9.85
C PRO A 245 -33.42 -19.11 -9.83
N HIS A 246 -33.13 -20.17 -10.60
CA HIS A 246 -31.78 -20.74 -10.77
C HIS A 246 -31.56 -21.10 -12.25
N CYS A 247 -30.36 -20.95 -12.73
CA CYS A 247 -29.93 -21.44 -14.04
C CYS A 247 -28.43 -21.70 -14.04
N ILE A 248 -28.03 -22.80 -14.66
CA ILE A 248 -26.64 -23.14 -14.89
C ILE A 248 -26.32 -22.87 -16.37
N VAL A 249 -25.26 -22.11 -16.64
CA VAL A 249 -24.72 -21.96 -17.97
C VAL A 249 -23.31 -22.53 -18.00
N VAL A 250 -23.05 -23.49 -18.88
CA VAL A 250 -21.72 -24.06 -19.14
C VAL A 250 -21.21 -23.48 -20.44
N ASP A 251 -20.24 -22.60 -20.37
CA ASP A 251 -19.55 -22.04 -21.54
C ASP A 251 -18.38 -22.97 -21.87
N THR A 252 -18.53 -23.69 -22.98
CA THR A 252 -17.59 -24.74 -23.37
C THR A 252 -16.27 -24.17 -23.89
N SER A 253 -16.30 -22.98 -24.52
CA SER A 253 -15.10 -22.30 -25.01
C SER A 253 -14.23 -21.77 -23.88
N LYS A 254 -14.83 -21.44 -22.74
CA LYS A 254 -14.13 -20.90 -21.56
C LYS A 254 -13.78 -21.93 -20.51
N TYR A 255 -14.29 -23.17 -20.63
CA TYR A 255 -14.20 -24.21 -19.59
C TYR A 255 -14.69 -23.69 -18.24
N ARG A 256 -15.87 -23.01 -18.26
CA ARG A 256 -16.46 -22.39 -17.06
C ARG A 256 -17.94 -22.65 -16.95
N LEU A 257 -18.36 -22.90 -15.73
CA LEU A 257 -19.75 -23.01 -15.34
C LEU A 257 -20.14 -21.73 -14.58
N PHE A 258 -21.22 -21.10 -15.03
CA PHE A 258 -21.81 -19.89 -14.45
C PHE A 258 -23.13 -20.25 -13.79
N TYR A 259 -23.22 -20.01 -12.50
CA TYR A 259 -24.46 -20.17 -11.77
C TYR A 259 -25.17 -18.83 -11.65
N HIS A 260 -26.42 -18.79 -12.10
CA HIS A 260 -27.27 -17.62 -12.11
C HIS A 260 -28.42 -17.78 -11.11
N GLU A 261 -28.72 -16.69 -10.40
CA GLU A 261 -29.97 -16.51 -9.65
C GLU A 261 -30.70 -15.32 -10.24
N ARG A 262 -31.96 -15.52 -10.66
CA ARG A 262 -32.83 -14.48 -11.24
C ARG A 262 -32.12 -13.67 -12.33
N GLY A 263 -31.49 -14.38 -13.27
CA GLY A 263 -30.80 -13.78 -14.40
C GLY A 263 -29.43 -13.17 -14.10
N ARG A 264 -28.91 -13.23 -12.88
CA ARG A 264 -27.62 -12.64 -12.50
C ARG A 264 -26.59 -13.70 -12.12
N ILE A 265 -25.38 -13.58 -12.63
CA ILE A 265 -24.27 -14.45 -12.21
C ILE A 265 -23.96 -14.21 -10.74
N VAL A 266 -24.12 -15.26 -9.94
CA VAL A 266 -23.80 -15.27 -8.50
C VAL A 266 -22.43 -15.92 -8.26
N ARG A 267 -22.11 -16.97 -9.05
CA ARG A 267 -20.84 -17.68 -8.91
C ARG A 267 -20.35 -18.25 -10.24
N VAL A 268 -19.04 -18.31 -10.39
CA VAL A 268 -18.35 -18.88 -11.54
C VAL A 268 -17.40 -19.96 -11.06
N PHE A 269 -17.41 -21.08 -11.75
CA PHE A 269 -16.55 -22.22 -11.47
C PHE A 269 -15.70 -22.56 -12.68
N ASP A 270 -14.45 -22.91 -12.45
CA ASP A 270 -13.69 -23.65 -13.44
C ASP A 270 -14.21 -25.09 -13.53
N CYS A 271 -14.35 -25.61 -14.72
CA CYS A 271 -14.84 -26.96 -14.95
C CYS A 271 -14.02 -27.73 -15.99
N VAL A 272 -14.00 -29.07 -15.84
CA VAL A 272 -13.48 -29.98 -16.86
C VAL A 272 -14.64 -30.42 -17.72
N LEU A 273 -14.47 -30.37 -19.03
CA LEU A 273 -15.47 -30.68 -20.05
C LEU A 273 -15.05 -31.88 -20.91
N GLY A 274 -15.91 -32.26 -21.81
CA GLY A 274 -15.67 -33.32 -22.77
C GLY A 274 -14.44 -33.09 -23.64
N LYS A 275 -13.67 -34.13 -23.89
CA LYS A 275 -12.59 -34.12 -24.91
C LYS A 275 -13.16 -33.99 -26.30
N PRO A 276 -12.35 -33.60 -27.32
CA PRO A 276 -12.84 -33.42 -28.68
C PRO A 276 -13.58 -34.62 -29.26
N SER A 277 -13.19 -35.84 -28.91
CA SER A 277 -13.85 -37.08 -29.38
C SER A 277 -15.18 -37.39 -28.66
N THR A 278 -15.44 -36.77 -27.51
CA THR A 278 -16.67 -36.94 -26.73
C THR A 278 -17.05 -35.59 -26.12
N PRO A 279 -17.47 -34.61 -26.94
CA PRO A 279 -17.67 -33.23 -26.47
C PRO A 279 -18.86 -33.14 -25.51
N THR A 280 -18.85 -32.13 -24.67
CA THR A 280 -20.02 -31.77 -23.87
C THR A 280 -21.15 -31.32 -24.80
N PRO A 281 -22.35 -31.94 -24.74
CA PRO A 281 -23.42 -31.62 -25.67
C PRO A 281 -23.90 -30.17 -25.50
N LEU A 282 -24.01 -29.42 -26.60
CA LEU A 282 -24.56 -28.07 -26.60
C LEU A 282 -26.10 -28.14 -26.57
N GLY A 283 -26.73 -27.14 -25.99
CA GLY A 283 -28.18 -27.05 -25.94
C GLY A 283 -28.73 -26.53 -24.61
N ARG A 284 -30.05 -26.59 -24.49
CA ARG A 284 -30.80 -26.19 -23.32
C ARG A 284 -31.50 -27.41 -22.72
N PHE A 285 -31.15 -27.72 -21.50
CA PHE A 285 -31.57 -28.89 -20.75
C PHE A 285 -32.16 -28.49 -19.40
N ARG A 286 -32.63 -29.50 -18.64
CA ARG A 286 -33.05 -29.35 -17.24
C ARG A 286 -32.51 -30.51 -16.40
N ILE A 287 -32.17 -30.23 -15.15
CA ILE A 287 -31.81 -31.31 -14.21
C ILE A 287 -33.03 -32.20 -13.99
N TYR A 288 -32.92 -33.46 -14.37
CA TYR A 288 -34.02 -34.46 -14.20
C TYR A 288 -33.73 -35.47 -13.10
N ALA A 289 -32.47 -35.60 -12.67
CA ALA A 289 -32.11 -36.51 -11.58
C ALA A 289 -30.94 -35.94 -10.74
N ARG A 290 -30.95 -36.22 -9.46
CA ARG A 290 -29.96 -35.76 -8.48
C ARG A 290 -29.55 -36.93 -7.60
N ASP A 291 -28.23 -37.18 -7.55
CA ASP A 291 -27.67 -38.30 -6.80
C ASP A 291 -26.69 -37.81 -5.73
N THR A 292 -26.72 -38.43 -4.55
CA THR A 292 -25.81 -38.14 -3.42
C THR A 292 -24.90 -39.33 -3.17
N ASN A 293 -23.71 -39.09 -2.60
CA ASN A 293 -22.74 -40.11 -2.19
C ASN A 293 -22.37 -41.10 -3.30
N VAL A 294 -22.28 -40.60 -4.54
CA VAL A 294 -22.01 -41.44 -5.72
C VAL A 294 -20.61 -42.03 -5.69
N GLY A 295 -19.62 -41.25 -5.24
CA GLY A 295 -18.24 -41.71 -5.11
C GLY A 295 -17.50 -41.83 -6.47
N GLY A 296 -16.29 -42.38 -6.40
CA GLY A 296 -15.44 -42.61 -7.59
C GLY A 296 -15.29 -41.41 -8.49
N PRO A 297 -15.39 -41.57 -9.81
CA PRO A 297 -15.16 -40.50 -10.78
C PRO A 297 -16.21 -39.37 -10.72
N TYR A 298 -17.35 -39.63 -10.04
CA TYR A 298 -18.46 -38.68 -9.95
C TYR A 298 -18.38 -37.78 -8.70
N GLY A 299 -17.52 -38.10 -7.75
CA GLY A 299 -17.42 -37.39 -6.48
C GLY A 299 -18.68 -37.51 -5.59
N PRO A 300 -18.89 -36.55 -4.65
CA PRO A 300 -19.96 -36.67 -3.66
C PRO A 300 -21.37 -36.38 -4.18
N ARG A 301 -21.53 -35.70 -5.31
CA ARG A 301 -22.82 -35.25 -5.86
C ARG A 301 -22.81 -35.31 -7.38
N ARG A 302 -23.96 -35.67 -7.97
CA ARG A 302 -24.21 -35.71 -9.40
C ARG A 302 -25.59 -35.17 -9.73
N MET A 303 -25.70 -34.34 -10.77
CA MET A 303 -26.95 -33.81 -11.33
C MET A 303 -27.00 -34.14 -12.83
N ARG A 304 -27.94 -35.04 -13.21
CA ARG A 304 -28.11 -35.47 -14.59
C ARG A 304 -29.06 -34.56 -15.33
N TYR A 305 -28.74 -34.22 -16.59
CA TYR A 305 -29.53 -33.28 -17.43
C TYR A 305 -29.83 -33.80 -18.83
N LEU A 306 -29.08 -34.78 -19.33
CA LEU A 306 -29.33 -35.40 -20.65
C LEU A 306 -28.77 -36.84 -20.66
N GLY A 307 -29.60 -37.89 -20.69
CA GLY A 307 -29.14 -39.28 -20.69
C GLY A 307 -28.07 -39.53 -19.62
N ALA A 308 -26.88 -39.95 -19.99
CA ALA A 308 -25.78 -40.17 -19.04
C ALA A 308 -25.00 -38.88 -18.71
N TYR A 309 -25.24 -37.74 -19.38
CA TYR A 309 -24.54 -36.51 -19.18
C TYR A 309 -24.97 -35.80 -17.87
N ALA A 310 -24.01 -35.38 -17.11
CA ALA A 310 -24.23 -34.80 -15.80
C ALA A 310 -23.23 -33.70 -15.46
N ILE A 311 -23.58 -32.90 -14.44
CA ILE A 311 -22.66 -32.06 -13.70
C ILE A 311 -22.35 -32.78 -12.39
N HIS A 312 -21.08 -33.05 -12.09
CA HIS A 312 -20.68 -33.85 -10.94
C HIS A 312 -19.33 -33.44 -10.37
N GLY A 313 -18.94 -34.03 -9.25
CA GLY A 313 -17.60 -33.87 -8.66
C GLY A 313 -16.53 -34.63 -9.43
N THR A 314 -15.40 -34.88 -8.82
CA THR A 314 -14.30 -35.62 -9.48
C THR A 314 -13.37 -36.25 -8.45
N ASN A 315 -12.77 -37.37 -8.79
CA ASN A 315 -11.60 -37.92 -8.10
C ASN A 315 -10.27 -37.45 -8.72
N GLU A 316 -10.34 -36.60 -9.77
CA GLU A 316 -9.19 -36.04 -10.49
C GLU A 316 -9.15 -34.51 -10.38
N PRO A 317 -9.08 -33.92 -9.18
CA PRO A 317 -9.17 -32.45 -9.00
C PRO A 317 -8.02 -31.68 -9.66
N TRP A 318 -6.88 -32.32 -9.91
CA TRP A 318 -5.72 -31.72 -10.59
C TRP A 318 -6.00 -31.29 -12.04
N LEU A 319 -7.01 -31.93 -12.70
CA LEU A 319 -7.41 -31.56 -14.06
C LEU A 319 -8.02 -30.14 -14.14
N LEU A 320 -8.55 -29.62 -13.02
CA LEU A 320 -9.07 -28.26 -12.95
C LEU A 320 -8.00 -27.17 -13.04
N SER A 321 -6.74 -27.51 -12.74
CA SER A 321 -5.61 -26.58 -12.86
C SER A 321 -4.94 -26.63 -14.23
N ARG A 322 -5.30 -27.58 -15.09
CA ARG A 322 -4.79 -27.70 -16.47
C ARG A 322 -5.57 -26.80 -17.44
N PHE A 323 -4.99 -26.49 -18.58
CA PHE A 323 -5.68 -25.82 -19.69
C PHE A 323 -5.15 -26.30 -21.04
N PRO A 324 -6.02 -26.64 -22.02
CA PRO A 324 -7.48 -26.69 -21.96
C PRO A 324 -7.97 -27.79 -21.01
N ARG A 325 -9.18 -27.62 -20.45
CA ARG A 325 -9.78 -28.58 -19.50
C ARG A 325 -10.71 -29.58 -20.19
N ALA A 326 -10.25 -30.19 -21.27
CA ALA A 326 -11.01 -31.09 -22.14
C ALA A 326 -10.60 -32.55 -21.89
N TYR A 327 -11.06 -33.16 -20.79
CA TYR A 327 -10.64 -34.50 -20.34
C TYR A 327 -11.78 -35.48 -20.05
N SER A 328 -13.04 -35.02 -19.97
CA SER A 328 -14.16 -35.90 -19.66
C SER A 328 -14.72 -36.59 -20.93
N HIS A 329 -15.65 -37.51 -20.74
CA HIS A 329 -16.43 -38.13 -21.81
C HIS A 329 -17.76 -37.36 -22.06
N GLY A 330 -17.77 -36.04 -21.87
CA GLY A 330 -18.90 -35.15 -22.13
C GLY A 330 -19.56 -34.58 -20.87
N CYS A 331 -19.37 -35.16 -19.71
CA CYS A 331 -19.84 -34.59 -18.44
C CYS A 331 -19.08 -33.32 -18.06
N THR A 332 -19.74 -32.46 -17.27
CA THR A 332 -19.13 -31.29 -16.66
C THR A 332 -18.64 -31.63 -15.26
N ARG A 333 -17.32 -31.58 -15.02
CA ARG A 333 -16.73 -31.90 -13.72
C ARG A 333 -16.34 -30.64 -12.96
N LEU A 334 -16.69 -30.58 -11.68
CA LEU A 334 -16.32 -29.53 -10.74
C LEU A 334 -15.44 -30.12 -9.61
N SER A 335 -14.77 -29.26 -8.84
CA SER A 335 -14.21 -29.72 -7.56
C SER A 335 -15.31 -30.22 -6.63
N ASN A 336 -14.98 -31.14 -5.73
CA ASN A 336 -15.96 -31.73 -4.83
C ASN A 336 -16.64 -30.69 -3.92
N THR A 337 -15.92 -29.69 -3.45
CA THR A 337 -16.50 -28.58 -2.70
C THR A 337 -17.48 -27.76 -3.54
N ASN A 338 -17.13 -27.51 -4.82
CA ASN A 338 -17.97 -26.70 -5.71
C ASN A 338 -19.24 -27.43 -6.15
N ILE A 339 -19.17 -28.72 -6.42
CA ILE A 339 -20.38 -29.48 -6.77
C ILE A 339 -21.35 -29.59 -5.59
N VAL A 340 -20.87 -29.77 -4.36
CA VAL A 340 -21.73 -29.79 -3.17
C VAL A 340 -22.45 -28.44 -3.04
N TRP A 341 -21.70 -27.32 -3.14
CA TRP A 341 -22.28 -25.98 -3.07
C TRP A 341 -23.36 -25.75 -4.15
N LEU A 342 -23.09 -26.18 -5.39
CA LEU A 342 -24.02 -26.02 -6.52
C LEU A 342 -25.24 -26.93 -6.38
N TYR A 343 -25.04 -28.16 -5.96
CA TYR A 343 -26.07 -29.16 -5.76
C TYR A 343 -27.13 -28.68 -4.77
N ASP A 344 -26.72 -28.11 -3.63
CA ASP A 344 -27.62 -27.64 -2.57
C ASP A 344 -28.55 -26.50 -3.04
N ARG A 345 -28.23 -25.85 -4.18
CA ARG A 345 -28.97 -24.71 -4.74
C ARG A 345 -29.76 -25.02 -6.01
N CYS A 346 -29.50 -26.15 -6.63
CA CYS A 346 -30.08 -26.50 -7.91
C CYS A 346 -31.08 -27.67 -7.76
N PRO A 347 -32.38 -27.41 -7.51
CA PRO A 347 -33.40 -28.46 -7.44
C PRO A 347 -33.63 -29.13 -8.80
N LEU A 348 -34.43 -30.20 -8.81
CA LEU A 348 -34.94 -30.79 -10.06
C LEU A 348 -35.65 -29.72 -10.88
N GLY A 349 -35.55 -29.81 -12.22
CA GLY A 349 -36.08 -28.82 -13.15
C GLY A 349 -35.19 -27.60 -13.37
N THR A 350 -34.10 -27.41 -12.60
CA THR A 350 -33.14 -26.29 -12.83
C THR A 350 -32.64 -26.33 -14.28
N PRO A 351 -32.76 -25.22 -15.05
CA PRO A 351 -32.23 -25.12 -16.42
C PRO A 351 -30.71 -25.27 -16.45
N VAL A 352 -30.23 -26.03 -17.45
CA VAL A 352 -28.80 -26.18 -17.78
C VAL A 352 -28.62 -25.82 -19.24
N TRP A 353 -27.87 -24.76 -19.52
CA TRP A 353 -27.55 -24.30 -20.86
C TRP A 353 -26.08 -24.56 -21.14
N ASN A 354 -25.78 -25.40 -22.10
CA ASN A 354 -24.42 -25.58 -22.58
C ASN A 354 -24.25 -24.74 -23.85
N VAL A 355 -23.40 -23.77 -23.82
CA VAL A 355 -23.15 -22.81 -24.91
C VAL A 355 -21.70 -22.91 -25.38
N PRO A 356 -21.40 -22.57 -26.64
CA PRO A 356 -20.06 -22.57 -27.20
C PRO A 356 -19.13 -21.53 -26.57
#